data_15b3bcac46d49abdcec72490c6169afc
#
_entry.id   15b3bcac46d49abdcec72490c6169afc
#
_cell.length_a   1.000
_cell.length_b   1.000
_cell.length_c   1.000
_cell.angle_alpha   90.00
_cell.angle_beta   90.00
_cell.angle_gamma   90.00
#
_symmetry.space_group_name_H-M   'P 1'
#
loop_
_entity.id
_entity.type
_entity.pdbx_description
1 polymer ?
#
loop_
_entity_poly.entity_id
_entity_poly.type
_entity_poly.pdbx_seq_one_letter_code
_entity_poly.pdbx_strand_id
1 'polypeptide(L)'
;MTLSGTAPARTGAQSLHAVLRVAGWTGLGLIAVAVALSDFLASAPADATGIGPLLAAPSAAFHFGTDILGRDVLSETLHGLSATVRSALPATLVTLVTGALFGFVAARLPRALASPLRGFMGILAAVPALLLAVLVIGLTSRGLAGVAAGLAAAPFAFVRAFGRAREQERATHSEYARATGISAATLLRRDLVYEFTGTILPAAARALAAVSIVLSTVSFLGFGAVPPHRDLGLMIAASKLYFLHAWWTAAFPALALTVLILFARLAAGLDEGERA
;
A
#
# COMPACT_ATOMS: atom_id res chain seq x y z
N MET A 1 -38.94 -9.00 35.89
CA MET A 1 -38.99 -8.27 34.63
C MET A 1 -37.63 -8.44 33.99
N THR A 2 -37.54 -9.34 33.02
CA THR A 2 -36.34 -9.98 32.46
C THR A 2 -35.68 -9.08 31.44
N LEU A 3 -34.44 -8.66 31.70
CA LEU A 3 -33.59 -8.05 30.70
C LEU A 3 -32.91 -9.17 29.90
N SER A 4 -33.48 -9.54 28.74
CA SER A 4 -32.86 -10.43 27.79
C SER A 4 -31.79 -9.67 27.03
N GLY A 5 -30.51 -9.96 27.34
CA GLY A 5 -29.36 -9.42 26.60
C GLY A 5 -29.24 -10.05 25.24
N THR A 6 -29.32 -9.23 24.20
CA THR A 6 -28.91 -9.59 22.83
C THR A 6 -27.45 -9.18 22.60
N ALA A 7 -26.51 -10.06 22.94
CA ALA A 7 -25.09 -9.85 22.68
C ALA A 7 -24.40 -11.03 21.94
N PRO A 8 -24.91 -11.58 20.83
CA PRO A 8 -24.12 -12.52 20.04
C PRO A 8 -23.66 -11.99 18.66
N ALA A 9 -24.23 -10.91 18.12
CA ALA A 9 -23.89 -10.47 16.75
C ALA A 9 -22.53 -9.76 16.62
N ARG A 10 -22.00 -9.19 17.69
CA ARG A 10 -20.70 -8.47 17.68
C ARG A 10 -19.47 -9.38 17.64
N THR A 11 -19.56 -10.59 18.16
CA THR A 11 -18.44 -11.53 18.21
C THR A 11 -18.05 -12.10 16.86
N GLY A 12 -19.01 -12.38 15.98
CA GLY A 12 -18.76 -12.93 14.64
C GLY A 12 -18.05 -11.95 13.69
N ALA A 13 -18.47 -10.68 13.70
CA ALA A 13 -17.84 -9.66 12.85
C ALA A 13 -16.40 -9.35 13.30
N GLN A 14 -16.14 -9.31 14.60
CA GLN A 14 -14.80 -9.05 15.14
C GLN A 14 -13.84 -10.20 14.83
N SER A 15 -14.28 -11.46 14.89
CA SER A 15 -13.46 -12.60 14.50
C SER A 15 -13.14 -12.61 13.01
N LEU A 16 -14.09 -12.26 12.13
CA LEU A 16 -13.85 -12.14 10.70
C LEU A 16 -12.82 -11.06 10.38
N HIS A 17 -12.91 -9.88 11.01
CA HIS A 17 -11.92 -8.80 10.82
C HIS A 17 -10.52 -9.23 11.26
N ALA A 18 -10.39 -9.95 12.36
CA ALA A 18 -9.11 -10.48 12.82
C ALA A 18 -8.53 -11.49 11.81
N VAL A 19 -9.34 -12.42 11.33
CA VAL A 19 -8.93 -13.42 10.31
C VAL A 19 -8.47 -12.72 9.03
N LEU A 20 -9.23 -11.74 8.52
CA LEU A 20 -8.86 -11.00 7.31
C LEU A 20 -7.55 -10.21 7.48
N ARG A 21 -7.32 -9.61 8.65
CA ARG A 21 -6.04 -8.95 8.94
C ARG A 21 -4.87 -9.93 8.97
N VAL A 22 -5.04 -11.07 9.61
CA VAL A 22 -4.01 -12.13 9.62
C VAL A 22 -3.73 -12.60 8.19
N ALA A 23 -4.77 -12.89 7.40
CA ALA A 23 -4.62 -13.24 5.99
C ALA A 23 -3.89 -12.15 5.18
N GLY A 24 -4.15 -10.88 5.46
CA GLY A 24 -3.44 -9.76 4.84
C GLY A 24 -1.95 -9.76 5.16
N TRP A 25 -1.57 -9.89 6.42
CA TRP A 25 -0.16 -9.92 6.83
C TRP A 25 0.57 -11.18 6.36
N THR A 26 -0.08 -12.35 6.40
CA THR A 26 0.50 -13.58 5.85
C THR A 26 0.71 -13.46 4.33
N GLY A 27 -0.26 -12.90 3.60
CA GLY A 27 -0.13 -12.66 2.17
C GLY A 27 1.00 -11.68 1.83
N LEU A 28 1.14 -10.58 2.57
CA LEU A 28 2.27 -9.65 2.42
C LEU A 28 3.61 -10.34 2.75
N GLY A 29 3.65 -11.21 3.75
CA GLY A 29 4.83 -12.02 4.06
C GLY A 29 5.21 -12.95 2.90
N LEU A 30 4.24 -13.63 2.29
CA LEU A 30 4.48 -14.48 1.12
C LEU A 30 4.98 -13.66 -0.08
N ILE A 31 4.41 -12.47 -0.31
CA ILE A 31 4.89 -11.56 -1.36
C ILE A 31 6.33 -11.13 -1.06
N ALA A 32 6.66 -10.78 0.18
CA ALA A 32 8.02 -10.40 0.55
C ALA A 32 9.02 -11.55 0.30
N VAL A 33 8.64 -12.79 0.60
CA VAL A 33 9.43 -13.99 0.28
C VAL A 33 9.57 -14.15 -1.24
N ALA A 34 8.49 -14.03 -2.01
CA ALA A 34 8.53 -14.13 -3.47
C ALA A 34 9.43 -13.03 -4.08
N VAL A 35 9.38 -11.80 -3.55
CA VAL A 35 10.26 -10.69 -3.95
C VAL A 35 11.73 -10.97 -3.61
N ALA A 36 11.99 -11.49 -2.41
CA ALA A 36 13.37 -11.83 -1.99
C ALA A 36 13.96 -12.98 -2.79
N LEU A 37 13.13 -13.92 -3.23
CA LEU A 37 13.51 -15.09 -4.01
C LEU A 37 13.23 -14.94 -5.51
N SER A 38 12.93 -13.72 -5.99
CA SER A 38 12.56 -13.50 -7.39
C SER A 38 13.58 -14.05 -8.38
N ASP A 39 14.87 -13.89 -8.10
CA ASP A 39 15.95 -14.37 -8.96
C ASP A 39 16.07 -15.92 -8.97
N PHE A 40 15.60 -16.60 -7.91
CA PHE A 40 15.57 -18.07 -7.84
C PHE A 40 14.28 -18.66 -8.42
N LEU A 41 13.16 -17.95 -8.28
CA LEU A 41 11.86 -18.39 -8.76
C LEU A 41 11.65 -18.09 -10.24
N ALA A 42 12.34 -17.07 -10.76
CA ALA A 42 12.31 -16.74 -12.17
C ALA A 42 13.14 -17.76 -12.96
N SER A 43 12.55 -18.26 -14.06
CA SER A 43 13.23 -19.18 -14.99
C SER A 43 14.28 -18.49 -15.86
N ALA A 44 14.27 -17.15 -15.89
CA ALA A 44 15.15 -16.34 -16.70
C ALA A 44 15.49 -14.99 -16.02
N PRO A 45 16.68 -14.41 -16.33
CA PRO A 45 17.02 -13.05 -15.90
C PRO A 45 16.01 -12.01 -16.37
N ALA A 46 15.91 -10.90 -15.61
CA ALA A 46 14.91 -9.83 -15.85
C ALA A 46 15.01 -9.16 -17.24
N ASP A 47 16.17 -9.18 -17.86
CA ASP A 47 16.48 -8.56 -19.15
C ASP A 47 16.63 -9.56 -20.32
N ALA A 48 16.50 -10.86 -20.04
CA ALA A 48 16.66 -11.91 -21.03
C ALA A 48 15.55 -11.85 -22.09
N THR A 49 15.91 -11.76 -23.36
CA THR A 49 15.01 -11.71 -24.51
C THR A 49 15.26 -12.90 -25.44
N GLY A 50 14.26 -13.28 -26.26
CA GLY A 50 14.41 -14.35 -27.22
C GLY A 50 14.54 -15.75 -26.62
N ILE A 51 14.02 -15.95 -25.40
CA ILE A 51 14.02 -17.24 -24.69
C ILE A 51 13.03 -18.21 -25.32
N GLY A 52 11.90 -17.67 -25.82
CA GLY A 52 10.82 -18.44 -26.44
C GLY A 52 10.27 -17.79 -27.70
N PRO A 53 9.28 -18.43 -28.34
CA PRO A 53 8.54 -17.83 -29.44
C PRO A 53 7.87 -16.51 -29.01
N LEU A 54 7.71 -15.59 -29.94
CA LEU A 54 7.04 -14.31 -29.70
C LEU A 54 5.55 -14.54 -29.46
N LEU A 55 5.00 -13.90 -28.40
CA LEU A 55 3.57 -13.93 -28.07
C LEU A 55 3.01 -15.37 -28.00
N ALA A 56 3.78 -16.34 -27.50
CA ALA A 56 3.31 -17.70 -27.31
C ALA A 56 2.37 -17.78 -26.11
N ALA A 57 1.24 -18.46 -26.28
CA ALA A 57 0.25 -18.66 -25.22
C ALA A 57 0.83 -19.49 -24.06
N PRO A 58 0.25 -19.41 -22.87
CA PRO A 58 0.61 -20.22 -21.70
C PRO A 58 0.69 -21.71 -22.06
N SER A 59 1.80 -22.36 -21.64
CA SER A 59 2.11 -23.76 -21.94
C SER A 59 2.95 -24.38 -20.83
N ALA A 60 3.24 -25.68 -20.91
CA ALA A 60 4.11 -26.36 -19.94
C ALA A 60 5.54 -25.80 -19.91
N ALA A 61 6.04 -25.27 -21.04
CA ALA A 61 7.36 -24.64 -21.12
C ALA A 61 7.35 -23.18 -20.61
N PHE A 62 6.26 -22.45 -20.85
CA PHE A 62 6.07 -21.05 -20.45
C PHE A 62 4.72 -20.91 -19.74
N HIS A 63 4.72 -21.05 -18.41
CA HIS A 63 3.48 -21.14 -17.62
C HIS A 63 2.54 -19.93 -17.80
N PHE A 64 3.13 -18.72 -17.96
CA PHE A 64 2.37 -17.49 -18.22
C PHE A 64 2.50 -17.02 -19.68
N GLY A 65 3.05 -17.87 -20.57
CA GLY A 65 3.30 -17.52 -21.95
C GLY A 65 4.51 -16.62 -22.12
N THR A 66 4.68 -16.07 -23.33
CA THR A 66 5.76 -15.15 -23.67
C THR A 66 5.26 -13.79 -24.14
N ASP A 67 6.11 -12.77 -24.05
CA ASP A 67 5.84 -11.41 -24.53
C ASP A 67 6.28 -11.22 -26.01
N ILE A 68 6.18 -9.98 -26.50
CA ILE A 68 6.58 -9.59 -27.87
C ILE A 68 8.09 -9.72 -28.13
N LEU A 69 8.93 -9.80 -27.08
CA LEU A 69 10.36 -9.99 -27.19
C LEU A 69 10.77 -11.44 -26.90
N GLY A 70 9.79 -12.36 -26.82
CA GLY A 70 10.04 -13.75 -26.46
C GLY A 70 10.53 -13.95 -25.04
N ARG A 71 10.19 -13.06 -24.11
CA ARG A 71 10.51 -13.16 -22.68
C ARG A 71 9.48 -14.02 -21.98
N ASP A 72 9.89 -14.76 -20.94
CA ASP A 72 8.97 -15.50 -20.09
C ASP A 72 8.17 -14.55 -19.17
N VAL A 73 6.84 -14.48 -19.36
CA VAL A 73 5.95 -13.56 -18.62
C VAL A 73 5.91 -13.88 -17.13
N LEU A 74 6.14 -15.12 -16.69
CA LEU A 74 6.24 -15.48 -15.28
C LEU A 74 7.46 -14.80 -14.64
N SER A 75 8.64 -14.97 -15.25
CA SER A 75 9.88 -14.35 -14.81
C SER A 75 9.78 -12.82 -14.80
N GLU A 76 9.25 -12.24 -15.87
CA GLU A 76 8.99 -10.80 -15.96
C GLU A 76 8.04 -10.31 -14.86
N THR A 77 6.98 -11.06 -14.54
CA THR A 77 6.02 -10.71 -13.49
C THR A 77 6.66 -10.74 -12.09
N LEU A 78 7.51 -11.73 -11.81
CA LEU A 78 8.24 -11.82 -10.53
C LEU A 78 9.22 -10.66 -10.37
N HIS A 79 10.01 -10.36 -11.39
CA HIS A 79 10.93 -9.22 -11.37
C HIS A 79 10.19 -7.88 -11.33
N GLY A 80 9.08 -7.74 -12.07
CA GLY A 80 8.22 -6.57 -12.06
C GLY A 80 7.56 -6.33 -10.70
N LEU A 81 7.13 -7.40 -10.02
CA LEU A 81 6.61 -7.34 -8.65
C LEU A 81 7.72 -6.87 -7.69
N SER A 82 8.92 -7.43 -7.82
CA SER A 82 10.09 -7.03 -7.02
C SER A 82 10.41 -5.55 -7.22
N ALA A 83 10.45 -5.06 -8.44
CA ALA A 83 10.70 -3.65 -8.76
C ALA A 83 9.60 -2.74 -8.20
N THR A 84 8.32 -3.14 -8.36
CA THR A 84 7.17 -2.39 -7.82
C THR A 84 7.26 -2.28 -6.29
N VAL A 85 7.51 -3.38 -5.58
CA VAL A 85 7.61 -3.38 -4.10
C VAL A 85 8.82 -2.56 -3.64
N ARG A 86 10.00 -2.73 -4.27
CA ARG A 86 11.22 -1.96 -3.94
C ARG A 86 11.02 -0.45 -4.11
N SER A 87 10.21 -0.02 -5.09
CA SER A 87 9.87 1.39 -5.29
C SER A 87 8.76 1.86 -4.34
N ALA A 88 7.80 0.99 -4.03
CA ALA A 88 6.67 1.33 -3.16
C ALA A 88 7.07 1.45 -1.68
N LEU A 89 8.06 0.69 -1.19
CA LEU A 89 8.50 0.75 0.22
C LEU A 89 9.04 2.13 0.62
N PRO A 90 10.04 2.73 -0.07
CA PRO A 90 10.50 4.08 0.27
C PRO A 90 9.41 5.14 0.06
N ALA A 91 8.57 5.00 -0.96
CA ALA A 91 7.43 5.87 -1.16
C ALA A 91 6.41 5.79 -0.01
N THR A 92 6.16 4.59 0.51
CA THR A 92 5.34 4.38 1.72
C THR A 92 5.94 5.10 2.93
N LEU A 93 7.26 5.03 3.11
CA LEU A 93 7.94 5.73 4.19
C LEU A 93 7.77 7.25 4.04
N VAL A 94 7.91 7.79 2.84
CA VAL A 94 7.63 9.22 2.55
C VAL A 94 6.20 9.58 2.96
N THR A 95 5.20 8.76 2.59
CA THR A 95 3.80 9.00 2.98
C THR A 95 3.61 8.99 4.50
N LEU A 96 4.24 8.03 5.19
CA LEU A 96 4.14 7.93 6.65
C LEU A 96 4.77 9.13 7.36
N VAL A 97 5.96 9.54 6.92
CA VAL A 97 6.67 10.66 7.53
C VAL A 97 5.95 11.98 7.21
N THR A 98 5.67 12.26 5.95
CA THR A 98 5.10 13.55 5.54
C THR A 98 3.59 13.66 5.77
N GLY A 99 2.88 12.54 5.81
CA GLY A 99 1.44 12.50 6.06
C GLY A 99 1.10 12.13 7.50
N ALA A 100 1.32 10.86 7.88
CA ALA A 100 0.85 10.34 9.15
C ALA A 100 1.53 11.01 10.36
N LEU A 101 2.86 11.16 10.35
CA LEU A 101 3.60 11.79 11.44
C LEU A 101 3.23 13.28 11.59
N PHE A 102 3.23 14.04 10.48
CA PHE A 102 2.82 15.45 10.53
C PHE A 102 1.36 15.62 10.93
N GLY A 103 0.46 14.72 10.50
CA GLY A 103 -0.95 14.73 10.92
C GLY A 103 -1.11 14.51 12.42
N PHE A 104 -0.35 13.54 12.97
CA PHE A 104 -0.32 13.24 14.39
C PHE A 104 0.22 14.41 15.22
N VAL A 105 1.32 15.06 14.79
CA VAL A 105 1.90 16.23 15.45
C VAL A 105 0.95 17.42 15.35
N ALA A 106 0.38 17.69 14.17
CA ALA A 106 -0.55 18.79 13.96
C ALA A 106 -1.80 18.70 14.85
N ALA A 107 -2.26 17.47 15.16
CA ALA A 107 -3.39 17.27 16.06
C ALA A 107 -3.13 17.78 17.48
N ARG A 108 -1.87 17.90 17.90
CA ARG A 108 -1.45 18.39 19.23
C ARG A 108 -1.22 19.90 19.28
N LEU A 109 -1.25 20.56 18.13
CA LEU A 109 -1.10 22.01 18.06
C LEU A 109 -2.38 22.72 18.58
N PRO A 110 -2.25 23.98 19.07
CA PRO A 110 -3.40 24.84 19.34
C PRO A 110 -4.33 24.93 18.13
N ARG A 111 -5.64 25.01 18.37
CA ARG A 111 -6.66 25.04 17.30
C ARG A 111 -6.41 26.10 16.24
N ALA A 112 -5.87 27.25 16.62
CA ALA A 112 -5.52 28.34 15.69
C ALA A 112 -4.53 27.93 14.62
N LEU A 113 -3.57 27.03 14.92
CA LEU A 113 -2.58 26.50 13.97
C LEU A 113 -3.04 25.18 13.32
N ALA A 114 -3.68 24.31 14.08
CA ALA A 114 -4.15 23.01 13.61
C ALA A 114 -5.25 23.13 12.55
N SER A 115 -6.17 24.09 12.71
CA SER A 115 -7.34 24.24 11.81
C SER A 115 -6.95 24.63 10.37
N PRO A 116 -6.16 25.67 10.12
CA PRO A 116 -5.76 26.01 8.76
C PRO A 116 -4.90 24.93 8.10
N LEU A 117 -4.01 24.28 8.87
CA LEU A 117 -3.19 23.20 8.36
C LEU A 117 -4.04 21.98 7.92
N ARG A 118 -5.01 21.60 8.76
CA ARG A 118 -5.99 20.54 8.41
C ARG A 118 -6.80 20.92 7.18
N GLY A 119 -7.27 22.18 7.11
CA GLY A 119 -8.03 22.68 5.97
C GLY A 119 -7.24 22.60 4.66
N PHE A 120 -6.00 23.06 4.68
CA PHE A 120 -5.08 22.98 3.53
C PHE A 120 -4.83 21.53 3.08
N MET A 121 -4.49 20.64 4.02
CA MET A 121 -4.30 19.22 3.72
C MET A 121 -5.60 18.53 3.26
N GLY A 122 -6.77 18.99 3.75
CA GLY A 122 -8.07 18.54 3.26
C GLY A 122 -8.34 18.94 1.82
N ILE A 123 -7.96 20.16 1.42
CA ILE A 123 -8.04 20.61 0.02
C ILE A 123 -7.12 19.77 -0.86
N LEU A 124 -5.87 19.52 -0.45
CA LEU A 124 -4.96 18.65 -1.20
C LEU A 124 -5.48 17.20 -1.29
N ALA A 125 -6.10 16.68 -0.24
CA ALA A 125 -6.71 15.35 -0.25
C ALA A 125 -7.94 15.26 -1.16
N ALA A 126 -8.61 16.37 -1.50
CA ALA A 126 -9.69 16.38 -2.48
C ALA A 126 -9.17 16.25 -3.93
N VAL A 127 -7.90 16.57 -4.18
CA VAL A 127 -7.26 16.37 -5.48
C VAL A 127 -6.91 14.90 -5.65
N PRO A 128 -7.26 14.24 -6.78
CA PRO A 128 -6.85 12.88 -7.04
C PRO A 128 -5.32 12.70 -6.92
N ALA A 129 -4.88 11.73 -6.10
CA ALA A 129 -3.45 11.52 -5.82
C ALA A 129 -2.61 11.32 -7.09
N LEU A 130 -3.19 10.73 -8.15
CA LEU A 130 -2.54 10.59 -9.44
C LEU A 130 -2.14 11.95 -10.05
N LEU A 131 -3.02 12.93 -9.98
CA LEU A 131 -2.75 14.27 -10.53
C LEU A 131 -1.63 14.97 -9.74
N LEU A 132 -1.64 14.83 -8.41
CA LEU A 132 -0.55 15.33 -7.56
C LEU A 132 0.78 14.65 -7.88
N ALA A 133 0.78 13.32 -8.09
CA ALA A 133 1.99 12.59 -8.44
C ALA A 133 2.56 13.05 -9.80
N VAL A 134 1.71 13.15 -10.83
CA VAL A 134 2.13 13.62 -12.16
C VAL A 134 2.64 15.06 -12.11
N LEU A 135 1.99 15.94 -11.34
CA LEU A 135 2.44 17.31 -11.13
C LEU A 135 3.85 17.34 -10.51
N VAL A 136 4.08 16.57 -9.44
CA VAL A 136 5.39 16.53 -8.77
C VAL A 136 6.47 15.99 -9.72
N ILE A 137 6.17 14.95 -10.51
CA ILE A 137 7.10 14.39 -11.51
C ILE A 137 7.40 15.42 -12.61
N GLY A 138 6.38 16.17 -13.07
CA GLY A 138 6.54 17.22 -14.08
C GLY A 138 7.42 18.38 -13.60
N LEU A 139 7.39 18.69 -12.30
CA LEU A 139 8.21 19.74 -11.67
C LEU A 139 9.63 19.25 -11.29
N THR A 140 9.86 17.95 -11.25
CA THR A 140 11.12 17.36 -10.81
C THR A 140 11.75 16.48 -11.90
N SER A 141 11.66 15.18 -11.73
CA SER A 141 12.14 14.18 -12.71
C SER A 141 11.43 12.84 -12.53
N ARG A 142 11.45 12.01 -13.59
CA ARG A 142 10.94 10.63 -13.54
C ARG A 142 11.67 9.76 -12.50
N GLY A 143 12.95 10.02 -12.24
CA GLY A 143 13.71 9.31 -11.20
C GLY A 143 13.15 9.48 -9.78
N LEU A 144 12.31 10.50 -9.55
CA LEU A 144 11.64 10.78 -8.28
C LEU A 144 10.19 10.28 -8.24
N ALA A 145 9.76 9.42 -9.18
CA ALA A 145 8.38 8.94 -9.24
C ALA A 145 7.91 8.28 -7.92
N GLY A 146 8.78 7.54 -7.24
CA GLY A 146 8.47 6.97 -5.92
C GLY A 146 8.23 8.05 -4.86
N VAL A 147 9.08 9.09 -4.81
CA VAL A 147 8.90 10.22 -3.90
C VAL A 147 7.61 10.97 -4.23
N ALA A 148 7.35 11.22 -5.52
CA ALA A 148 6.15 11.88 -5.98
C ALA A 148 4.87 11.12 -5.58
N ALA A 149 4.86 9.79 -5.75
CA ALA A 149 3.74 8.94 -5.33
C ALA A 149 3.53 8.99 -3.80
N GLY A 150 4.62 8.97 -3.02
CA GLY A 150 4.57 9.10 -1.56
C GLY A 150 4.01 10.45 -1.11
N LEU A 151 4.48 11.55 -1.70
CA LEU A 151 3.98 12.90 -1.40
C LEU A 151 2.52 13.08 -1.82
N ALA A 152 2.11 12.50 -2.95
CA ALA A 152 0.74 12.54 -3.44
C ALA A 152 -0.24 11.80 -2.51
N ALA A 153 0.20 10.74 -1.84
CA ALA A 153 -0.59 10.01 -0.85
C ALA A 153 -0.58 10.65 0.56
N ALA A 154 0.36 11.57 0.82
CA ALA A 154 0.54 12.18 2.13
C ALA A 154 -0.68 12.96 2.68
N PRO A 155 -1.44 13.74 1.88
CA PRO A 155 -2.62 14.47 2.38
C PRO A 155 -3.68 13.54 2.98
N PHE A 156 -3.93 12.39 2.38
CA PHE A 156 -4.86 11.39 2.90
C PHE A 156 -4.37 10.79 4.22
N ALA A 157 -3.07 10.46 4.30
CA ALA A 157 -2.47 9.93 5.52
C ALA A 157 -2.51 10.98 6.65
N PHE A 158 -2.28 12.26 6.33
CA PHE A 158 -2.37 13.38 7.27
C PHE A 158 -3.76 13.52 7.86
N VAL A 159 -4.80 13.62 7.03
CA VAL A 159 -6.18 13.83 7.48
C VAL A 159 -6.63 12.69 8.41
N ARG A 160 -6.28 11.45 8.08
CA ARG A 160 -6.61 10.27 8.91
C ARG A 160 -5.85 10.27 10.23
N ALA A 161 -4.54 10.51 10.22
CA ALA A 161 -3.73 10.54 11.43
C ALA A 161 -4.16 11.68 12.37
N PHE A 162 -4.46 12.85 11.80
CA PHE A 162 -5.00 13.99 12.56
C PHE A 162 -6.33 13.65 13.24
N GLY A 163 -7.27 13.03 12.51
CA GLY A 163 -8.58 12.62 13.04
C GLY A 163 -8.42 11.66 14.22
N ARG A 164 -7.66 10.57 14.03
CA ARG A 164 -7.41 9.55 15.07
C ARG A 164 -6.72 10.13 16.30
N ALA A 165 -5.71 10.97 16.13
CA ALA A 165 -5.02 11.60 17.26
C ALA A 165 -5.95 12.46 18.10
N ARG A 166 -6.88 13.18 17.46
CA ARG A 166 -7.92 13.97 18.19
C ARG A 166 -8.95 13.10 18.89
N GLU A 167 -9.31 11.95 18.35
CA GLU A 167 -10.20 10.99 19.00
C GLU A 167 -9.56 10.38 20.24
N GLN A 168 -8.27 10.02 20.16
CA GLN A 168 -7.48 9.48 21.26
C GLN A 168 -7.35 10.49 22.43
N GLU A 169 -7.15 11.78 22.13
CA GLU A 169 -7.12 12.83 23.16
C GLU A 169 -8.44 12.93 23.94
N ARG A 170 -9.58 12.62 23.32
CA ARG A 170 -10.90 12.63 23.97
C ARG A 170 -11.16 11.38 24.79
N ALA A 171 -10.49 10.27 24.50
CA ALA A 171 -10.62 9.02 25.22
C ALA A 171 -9.72 9.05 26.47
N THR A 172 -10.30 9.38 27.63
CA THR A 172 -9.65 9.62 28.94
C THR A 172 -8.99 8.35 29.53
N HIS A 173 -8.25 7.56 28.74
CA HIS A 173 -7.61 6.34 29.23
C HIS A 173 -6.34 6.60 30.07
N SER A 174 -5.72 7.78 29.93
CA SER A 174 -4.46 8.12 30.62
C SER A 174 -4.64 8.42 32.13
N GLU A 175 -5.80 8.91 32.55
CA GLU A 175 -6.07 9.21 33.97
C GLU A 175 -6.28 7.94 34.80
N TYR A 176 -7.00 6.95 34.25
CA TYR A 176 -7.22 5.67 34.93
C TYR A 176 -5.93 4.89 35.19
N ALA A 177 -5.00 4.91 34.22
CA ALA A 177 -3.74 4.18 34.34
C ALA A 177 -2.82 4.76 35.42
N ARG A 178 -2.84 6.08 35.63
CA ARG A 178 -2.08 6.74 36.72
C ARG A 178 -2.68 6.46 38.10
N ALA A 179 -3.98 6.29 38.19
CA ALA A 179 -4.66 6.01 39.44
C ALA A 179 -4.45 4.55 39.93
N THR A 180 -4.06 3.63 39.04
CA THR A 180 -3.88 2.18 39.37
C THR A 180 -2.47 1.81 39.78
N GLY A 181 -1.53 2.76 39.92
CA GLY A 181 -0.17 2.50 40.42
C GLY A 181 0.75 1.68 39.49
N ILE A 182 0.38 1.55 38.21
CA ILE A 182 1.21 0.83 37.23
C ILE A 182 2.45 1.67 36.91
N SER A 183 3.63 1.03 36.86
CA SER A 183 4.88 1.75 36.59
C SER A 183 4.86 2.43 35.22
N ALA A 184 5.44 3.64 35.15
CA ALA A 184 5.53 4.43 33.91
C ALA A 184 6.19 3.66 32.75
N ALA A 185 7.17 2.81 33.04
CA ALA A 185 7.86 1.99 32.05
C ALA A 185 6.93 0.90 31.45
N THR A 186 6.08 0.28 32.26
CA THR A 186 5.13 -0.74 31.81
C THR A 186 4.02 -0.10 30.97
N LEU A 187 3.53 1.08 31.37
CA LEU A 187 2.58 1.86 30.60
C LEU A 187 3.16 2.27 29.24
N LEU A 188 4.36 2.84 29.24
CA LEU A 188 5.04 3.26 28.00
C LEU A 188 5.23 2.10 27.04
N ARG A 189 5.69 0.93 27.53
CA ARG A 189 5.86 -0.26 26.70
C ARG A 189 4.53 -0.74 26.12
N ARG A 190 3.47 -0.76 26.92
CA ARG A 190 2.14 -1.18 26.49
C ARG A 190 1.57 -0.20 25.44
N ASP A 191 1.71 1.09 25.68
CA ASP A 191 1.24 2.13 24.78
C ASP A 191 2.01 2.10 23.46
N LEU A 192 3.34 1.91 23.48
CA LEU A 192 4.16 1.77 22.27
C LEU A 192 3.75 0.54 21.44
N VAL A 193 3.53 -0.61 22.06
CA VAL A 193 3.08 -1.82 21.36
C VAL A 193 1.69 -1.61 20.77
N TYR A 194 0.78 -1.00 21.52
CA TYR A 194 -0.57 -0.72 21.06
C TYR A 194 -0.57 0.27 19.89
N GLU A 195 0.18 1.38 19.99
CA GLU A 195 0.33 2.35 18.89
C GLU A 195 0.99 1.73 17.66
N PHE A 196 2.03 0.92 17.85
CA PHE A 196 2.70 0.27 16.72
C PHE A 196 1.77 -0.70 15.99
N THR A 197 1.10 -1.60 16.71
CA THR A 197 0.26 -2.64 16.10
C THR A 197 -1.13 -2.14 15.71
N GLY A 198 -1.68 -1.17 16.46
CA GLY A 198 -3.02 -0.63 16.26
C GLY A 198 -3.09 0.55 15.28
N THR A 199 -2.01 1.34 15.17
CA THR A 199 -2.01 2.60 14.41
C THR A 199 -0.97 2.61 13.29
N ILE A 200 0.31 2.41 13.63
CA ILE A 200 1.41 2.58 12.66
C ILE A 200 1.37 1.47 11.61
N LEU A 201 1.27 0.23 12.03
CA LEU A 201 1.32 -0.92 11.13
C LEU A 201 0.14 -0.96 10.13
N PRO A 202 -1.12 -0.75 10.55
CA PRO A 202 -2.23 -0.58 9.60
C PRO A 202 -2.10 0.66 8.71
N ALA A 203 -1.52 1.77 9.22
CA ALA A 203 -1.27 2.95 8.41
C ALA A 203 -0.24 2.67 7.32
N ALA A 204 0.84 1.93 7.64
CA ALA A 204 1.85 1.51 6.67
C ALA A 204 1.26 0.62 5.57
N ALA A 205 0.43 -0.35 5.93
CA ALA A 205 -0.23 -1.22 4.97
C ALA A 205 -1.19 -0.44 4.04
N ARG A 206 -1.95 0.53 4.59
CA ARG A 206 -2.79 1.44 3.77
C ARG A 206 -1.96 2.29 2.83
N ALA A 207 -0.87 2.87 3.33
CA ALA A 207 0.02 3.69 2.53
C ALA A 207 0.66 2.85 1.41
N LEU A 208 1.12 1.63 1.70
CA LEU A 208 1.66 0.71 0.71
C LEU A 208 0.64 0.43 -0.41
N ALA A 209 -0.60 0.12 -0.07
CA ALA A 209 -1.66 -0.09 -1.07
C ALA A 209 -1.89 1.16 -1.94
N ALA A 210 -2.04 2.33 -1.31
CA ALA A 210 -2.29 3.58 -2.02
C ALA A 210 -1.13 3.98 -2.94
N VAL A 211 0.10 3.90 -2.43
CA VAL A 211 1.32 4.20 -3.19
C VAL A 211 1.51 3.23 -4.35
N SER A 212 1.27 1.93 -4.14
CA SER A 212 1.38 0.93 -5.21
C SER A 212 0.41 1.22 -6.36
N ILE A 213 -0.82 1.65 -6.06
CA ILE A 213 -1.79 2.07 -7.09
C ILE A 213 -1.26 3.30 -7.85
N VAL A 214 -0.87 4.36 -7.13
CA VAL A 214 -0.41 5.60 -7.76
C VAL A 214 0.84 5.35 -8.60
N LEU A 215 1.83 4.65 -8.05
CA LEU A 215 3.10 4.36 -8.72
C LEU A 215 2.89 3.53 -10.00
N SER A 216 2.12 2.44 -9.91
CA SER A 216 1.82 1.60 -11.07
C SER A 216 1.01 2.34 -12.14
N THR A 217 0.08 3.23 -11.73
CA THR A 217 -0.68 4.06 -12.67
C THR A 217 0.22 5.10 -13.36
N VAL A 218 1.12 5.73 -12.61
CA VAL A 218 2.13 6.65 -13.15
C VAL A 218 3.04 5.95 -14.16
N SER A 219 3.51 4.71 -13.84
CA SER A 219 4.31 3.89 -14.75
C SER A 219 3.51 3.46 -15.98
N PHE A 220 2.23 3.10 -15.81
CA PHE A 220 1.33 2.78 -16.91
C PHE A 220 1.12 3.95 -17.89
N LEU A 221 1.13 5.19 -17.40
CA LEU A 221 1.06 6.41 -18.20
C LEU A 221 2.40 6.82 -18.82
N GLY A 222 3.50 6.10 -18.51
CA GLY A 222 4.84 6.36 -19.05
C GLY A 222 5.66 7.41 -18.28
N PHE A 223 5.21 7.81 -17.08
CA PHE A 223 5.92 8.74 -16.21
C PHE A 223 6.74 8.05 -15.10
N GLY A 224 6.68 6.71 -14.99
CA GLY A 224 7.38 5.91 -13.98
C GLY A 224 8.66 5.27 -14.49
N ALA A 225 8.78 3.95 -14.32
CA ALA A 225 9.94 3.16 -14.73
C ALA A 225 10.26 3.34 -16.22
N VAL A 226 11.56 3.34 -16.53
CA VAL A 226 12.07 3.46 -17.92
C VAL A 226 12.88 2.20 -18.22
N PRO A 227 12.70 1.58 -19.40
CA PRO A 227 13.52 0.43 -19.80
C PRO A 227 15.03 0.71 -19.62
N PRO A 228 15.84 -0.29 -19.19
CA PRO A 228 15.49 -1.70 -19.03
C PRO A 228 14.70 -2.03 -17.76
N HIS A 229 14.59 -1.10 -16.80
CA HIS A 229 13.83 -1.33 -15.58
C HIS A 229 12.33 -1.43 -15.86
N ARG A 230 11.72 -2.47 -15.38
CA ARG A 230 10.28 -2.73 -15.55
C ARG A 230 9.62 -2.93 -14.21
N ASP A 231 8.50 -2.26 -14.01
CA ASP A 231 7.55 -2.54 -12.94
C ASP A 231 6.24 -3.09 -13.52
N LEU A 232 5.33 -3.53 -12.66
CA LEU A 232 4.06 -4.11 -13.09
C LEU A 232 3.22 -3.12 -13.91
N GLY A 233 3.26 -1.81 -13.59
CA GLY A 233 2.54 -0.77 -14.33
C GLY A 233 3.04 -0.63 -15.76
N LEU A 234 4.36 -0.59 -15.96
CA LEU A 234 4.97 -0.51 -17.29
C LEU A 234 4.72 -1.77 -18.10
N MET A 235 4.74 -2.97 -17.48
CA MET A 235 4.43 -4.23 -18.18
C MET A 235 2.99 -4.22 -18.71
N ILE A 236 2.01 -3.79 -17.90
CA ILE A 236 0.62 -3.66 -18.31
C ILE A 236 0.51 -2.63 -19.46
N ALA A 237 1.25 -1.52 -19.39
CA ALA A 237 1.27 -0.51 -20.44
C ALA A 237 1.81 -1.05 -21.76
N ALA A 238 2.91 -1.82 -21.72
CA ALA A 238 3.52 -2.42 -22.91
C ALA A 238 2.61 -3.43 -23.61
N SER A 239 1.73 -4.09 -22.86
CA SER A 239 0.80 -5.11 -23.36
C SER A 239 -0.40 -4.55 -24.15
N LYS A 240 -0.65 -3.23 -24.10
CA LYS A 240 -1.85 -2.59 -24.70
C LYS A 240 -2.04 -2.94 -26.18
N LEU A 241 -0.96 -2.93 -26.95
CA LEU A 241 -1.01 -3.15 -28.40
C LEU A 241 -1.30 -4.60 -28.79
N TYR A 242 -1.07 -5.54 -27.87
CA TYR A 242 -1.16 -6.98 -28.12
C TYR A 242 -2.28 -7.65 -27.32
N PHE A 243 -3.05 -6.89 -26.53
CA PHE A 243 -4.03 -7.42 -25.58
C PHE A 243 -5.04 -8.40 -26.19
N LEU A 244 -5.51 -8.12 -27.41
CA LEU A 244 -6.49 -8.97 -28.09
C LEU A 244 -5.91 -10.34 -28.51
N HIS A 245 -4.60 -10.45 -28.70
CA HIS A 245 -3.93 -11.66 -29.16
C HIS A 245 -3.11 -12.34 -28.06
N ALA A 246 -2.65 -11.57 -27.08
CA ALA A 246 -1.77 -12.03 -26.00
C ALA A 246 -2.21 -11.43 -24.65
N TRP A 247 -3.46 -11.65 -24.24
CA TRP A 247 -4.07 -11.12 -23.03
C TRP A 247 -3.28 -11.45 -21.75
N TRP A 248 -2.56 -12.58 -21.73
CA TRP A 248 -1.75 -13.04 -20.59
C TRP A 248 -0.63 -12.07 -20.23
N THR A 249 -0.06 -11.33 -21.20
CA THR A 249 1.00 -10.37 -20.97
C THR A 249 0.56 -9.17 -20.12
N ALA A 250 -0.72 -8.85 -20.10
CA ALA A 250 -1.33 -7.84 -19.23
C ALA A 250 -1.96 -8.46 -17.97
N ALA A 251 -2.65 -9.60 -18.12
CA ALA A 251 -3.46 -10.19 -17.06
C ALA A 251 -2.63 -10.65 -15.86
N PHE A 252 -1.49 -11.32 -16.07
CA PHE A 252 -0.68 -11.81 -14.96
C PHE A 252 0.01 -10.69 -14.18
N PRO A 253 0.64 -9.66 -14.79
CA PRO A 253 1.12 -8.50 -14.06
C PRO A 253 0.01 -7.73 -13.33
N ALA A 254 -1.18 -7.59 -13.94
CA ALA A 254 -2.32 -6.95 -13.31
C ALA A 254 -2.83 -7.75 -12.10
N LEU A 255 -2.86 -9.08 -12.21
CA LEU A 255 -3.23 -9.97 -11.10
C LEU A 255 -2.22 -9.86 -9.95
N ALA A 256 -0.92 -9.86 -10.24
CA ALA A 256 0.13 -9.71 -9.23
C ALA A 256 -0.01 -8.37 -8.48
N LEU A 257 -0.27 -7.27 -9.20
CA LEU A 257 -0.54 -5.96 -8.62
C LEU A 257 -1.81 -5.97 -7.75
N THR A 258 -2.88 -6.57 -8.25
CA THR A 258 -4.15 -6.69 -7.51
C THR A 258 -3.97 -7.48 -6.22
N VAL A 259 -3.23 -8.59 -6.24
CA VAL A 259 -2.92 -9.41 -5.06
C VAL A 259 -2.11 -8.63 -4.04
N LEU A 260 -1.09 -7.87 -4.46
CA LEU A 260 -0.31 -6.99 -3.59
C LEU A 260 -1.22 -5.96 -2.89
N ILE A 261 -2.07 -5.26 -3.66
CA ILE A 261 -2.97 -4.23 -3.14
C ILE A 261 -4.01 -4.86 -2.19
N LEU A 262 -4.58 -6.01 -2.56
CA LEU A 262 -5.56 -6.72 -1.76
C LEU A 262 -5.00 -7.10 -0.39
N PHE A 263 -3.83 -7.76 -0.34
CA PHE A 263 -3.22 -8.13 0.94
C PHE A 263 -2.80 -6.92 1.76
N ALA A 264 -2.33 -5.84 1.15
CA ALA A 264 -2.04 -4.61 1.85
C ALA A 264 -3.32 -3.97 2.45
N ARG A 265 -4.45 -4.01 1.74
CA ARG A 265 -5.75 -3.55 2.24
C ARG A 265 -6.27 -4.43 3.37
N LEU A 266 -6.20 -5.75 3.24
CA LEU A 266 -6.61 -6.68 4.29
C LEU A 266 -5.74 -6.53 5.55
N ALA A 267 -4.42 -6.38 5.40
CA ALA A 267 -3.50 -6.14 6.50
C ALA A 267 -3.78 -4.82 7.24
N ALA A 268 -4.22 -3.80 6.51
CA ALA A 268 -4.65 -2.52 7.08
C ALA A 268 -5.91 -2.64 7.95
N GLY A 269 -6.70 -3.69 7.75
CA GLY A 269 -8.03 -3.86 8.32
C GLY A 269 -9.10 -3.07 7.56
N LEU A 270 -10.32 -3.57 7.60
CA LEU A 270 -11.47 -2.85 7.08
C LEU A 270 -11.72 -1.61 7.96
N ASP A 271 -11.92 -0.46 7.33
CA ASP A 271 -12.08 0.80 8.06
C ASP A 271 -13.22 0.71 9.06
N GLU A 272 -12.95 1.09 10.31
CA GLU A 272 -13.97 1.21 11.35
C GLU A 272 -14.90 2.42 11.12
N GLY A 273 -14.66 3.20 10.08
CA GLY A 273 -15.44 4.40 9.73
C GLY A 273 -16.82 4.15 9.09
N GLU A 274 -17.15 2.90 8.73
CA GLU A 274 -18.53 2.54 8.32
C GLU A 274 -19.43 2.14 9.50
N ARG A 275 -18.99 2.40 10.73
CA ARG A 275 -19.72 2.10 11.95
C ARG A 275 -20.45 3.32 12.56
N ALA A 276 -20.73 4.35 11.75
CA ALA A 276 -21.59 5.46 12.17
C ALA A 276 -23.00 5.31 11.61
#